data_0b4babd392cbc308344ac4f71e28934f
#
_entry.id   0b4babd392cbc308344ac4f71e28934f
#
_cell.length_a   1.000
_cell.length_b   1.000
_cell.length_c   1.000
_cell.angle_alpha   90.00
_cell.angle_beta   90.00
_cell.angle_gamma   90.00
#
_symmetry.space_group_name_H-M   'P 1'
#
loop_
_entity.id
_entity.type
_entity.pdbx_description
1 polymer ?
#
loop_
_entity_poly.entity_id
_entity_poly.type
_entity_poly.pdbx_seq_one_letter_code
_entity_poly.pdbx_strand_id
1 'polypeptide(L)'
;MVRTTVYDPGRPVVRPVRWPSVSEIAWGIASDRVAIMLAVALLVMTMLAAGPLHPVDNFLNELPRPYWDTLREPMILWPDTVASRAVALPVLGVTALQLAYWHRSWRPIVLGAVGVVGMMSLVSVMKLAINRGHAKNFNPDFFMGPGNVAFPSGHGANAILIYGLVLFLIIRFGAARPHIIRRLAYCIVGIALLQSIVSIYLHFHWFTDLMAGMVAGGFALRVTIRLDRMIPSGRTTQWWPWYGEGDGALPARD
;
A
#
# COMPACT_ATOMS: atom_id res chain seq x y z
N MET A 1 44.15 28.74 -22.00
CA MET A 1 44.22 27.38 -22.59
C MET A 1 42.81 26.82 -22.63
N VAL A 2 42.16 26.88 -23.79
CA VAL A 2 40.79 26.33 -24.00
C VAL A 2 40.97 24.83 -24.34
N ARG A 3 40.52 23.96 -23.43
CA ARG A 3 40.46 22.51 -23.74
C ARG A 3 39.30 22.30 -24.75
N THR A 4 39.63 22.16 -26.01
CA THR A 4 38.72 21.63 -27.04
C THR A 4 38.44 20.14 -26.69
N THR A 5 37.24 19.84 -26.23
CA THR A 5 36.75 18.46 -26.12
C THR A 5 36.59 17.91 -27.52
N VAL A 6 37.48 17.00 -27.90
CA VAL A 6 37.39 16.27 -29.18
C VAL A 6 36.15 15.37 -29.09
N TYR A 7 35.20 15.58 -29.99
CA TYR A 7 34.02 14.70 -30.15
C TYR A 7 34.47 13.31 -30.59
N ASP A 8 34.31 12.32 -29.74
CA ASP A 8 34.56 10.91 -30.06
C ASP A 8 33.24 10.26 -30.49
N PRO A 9 33.04 9.94 -31.77
CA PRO A 9 31.80 9.35 -32.27
C PRO A 9 31.53 7.91 -31.79
N GLY A 10 32.51 7.28 -31.14
CA GLY A 10 32.38 5.91 -30.58
C GLY A 10 31.95 5.86 -29.11
N ARG A 11 31.93 6.99 -28.39
CA ARG A 11 31.43 7.01 -27.02
C ARG A 11 29.93 7.12 -26.99
N PRO A 12 29.22 6.19 -26.32
CA PRO A 12 27.78 6.31 -26.14
C PRO A 12 27.49 7.63 -25.42
N VAL A 13 26.66 8.48 -26.02
CA VAL A 13 26.20 9.73 -25.39
C VAL A 13 25.35 9.36 -24.18
N VAL A 14 25.95 9.36 -23.00
CA VAL A 14 25.24 9.16 -21.74
C VAL A 14 24.36 10.40 -21.52
N ARG A 15 23.11 10.30 -21.96
CA ARG A 15 22.14 11.36 -21.69
C ARG A 15 21.94 11.49 -20.18
N PRO A 16 22.05 12.70 -19.59
CA PRO A 16 21.80 12.86 -18.17
C PRO A 16 20.37 12.39 -17.85
N VAL A 17 20.25 11.50 -16.87
CA VAL A 17 18.96 10.98 -16.42
C VAL A 17 18.18 12.13 -15.79
N ARG A 18 17.11 12.57 -16.47
CA ARG A 18 16.23 13.62 -15.95
C ARG A 18 15.24 13.02 -14.94
N TRP A 19 15.23 13.57 -13.74
CA TRP A 19 14.18 13.28 -12.76
C TRP A 19 12.91 14.06 -13.08
N PRO A 20 11.73 13.47 -12.90
CA PRO A 20 10.48 14.19 -13.09
C PRO A 20 10.38 15.32 -12.05
N SER A 21 9.89 16.47 -12.46
CA SER A 21 9.54 17.56 -11.54
C SER A 21 8.34 17.19 -10.67
N VAL A 22 8.12 17.91 -9.57
CA VAL A 22 6.96 17.69 -8.69
C VAL A 22 5.66 17.86 -9.47
N SER A 23 5.58 18.82 -10.39
CA SER A 23 4.41 19.05 -11.24
C SER A 23 4.17 17.90 -12.23
N GLU A 24 5.22 17.33 -12.81
CA GLU A 24 5.11 16.16 -13.68
C GLU A 24 4.63 14.93 -12.90
N ILE A 25 5.10 14.74 -11.66
CA ILE A 25 4.63 13.68 -10.76
C ILE A 25 3.15 13.89 -10.43
N ALA A 26 2.78 15.09 -9.98
CA ALA A 26 1.40 15.41 -9.64
C ALA A 26 0.46 15.21 -10.84
N TRP A 27 0.84 15.70 -12.01
CA TRP A 27 0.10 15.49 -13.26
C TRP A 27 0.00 14.01 -13.64
N GLY A 28 1.10 13.27 -13.51
CA GLY A 28 1.15 11.83 -13.77
C GLY A 28 0.18 11.04 -12.90
N ILE A 29 0.01 11.41 -11.62
CA ILE A 29 -0.95 10.80 -10.70
C ILE A 29 -2.37 11.27 -11.04
N ALA A 30 -2.57 12.57 -11.22
CA ALA A 30 -3.87 13.17 -11.52
C ALA A 30 -4.45 12.78 -12.89
N SER A 31 -3.63 12.27 -13.82
CA SER A 31 -4.06 11.72 -15.10
C SER A 31 -4.27 10.21 -15.11
N ASP A 32 -3.95 9.50 -14.03
CA ASP A 32 -4.12 8.06 -13.92
C ASP A 32 -5.57 7.71 -13.60
N ARG A 33 -6.28 7.16 -14.59
CA ARG A 33 -7.72 6.84 -14.49
C ARG A 33 -8.05 5.94 -13.29
N VAL A 34 -7.18 4.97 -12.99
CA VAL A 34 -7.40 4.04 -11.87
C VAL A 34 -7.21 4.77 -10.54
N ALA A 35 -6.19 5.64 -10.42
CA ALA A 35 -6.00 6.46 -9.22
C ALA A 35 -7.19 7.41 -9.01
N ILE A 36 -7.69 8.04 -10.07
CA ILE A 36 -8.90 8.90 -10.00
C ILE A 36 -10.12 8.09 -9.54
N MET A 37 -10.36 6.92 -10.15
CA MET A 37 -11.49 6.06 -9.77
C MET A 37 -11.42 5.66 -8.29
N LEU A 38 -10.24 5.31 -7.79
CA LEU A 38 -10.05 4.94 -6.37
C LEU A 38 -10.20 6.16 -5.44
N ALA A 39 -9.73 7.33 -5.85
CA ALA A 39 -9.95 8.58 -5.09
C ALA A 39 -11.44 8.93 -5.01
N VAL A 40 -12.16 8.84 -6.13
CA VAL A 40 -13.61 9.05 -6.17
C VAL A 40 -14.35 8.00 -5.33
N ALA A 41 -13.95 6.72 -5.44
CA ALA A 41 -14.53 5.65 -4.63
C ALA A 41 -14.30 5.89 -3.13
N LEU A 42 -13.10 6.37 -2.73
CA LEU A 42 -12.82 6.72 -1.34
C LEU A 42 -13.71 7.88 -0.86
N LEU A 43 -13.89 8.91 -1.68
CA LEU A 43 -14.78 10.04 -1.38
C LEU A 43 -16.22 9.55 -1.23
N VAL A 44 -16.72 8.76 -2.17
CA VAL A 44 -18.08 8.19 -2.12
C VAL A 44 -18.26 7.32 -0.87
N MET A 45 -17.30 6.44 -0.57
CA MET A 45 -17.35 5.62 0.65
C MET A 45 -17.36 6.48 1.93
N THR A 46 -16.60 7.58 1.94
CA THR A 46 -16.63 8.53 3.07
C THR A 46 -18.01 9.18 3.23
N MET A 47 -18.62 9.62 2.13
CA MET A 47 -19.98 10.19 2.15
C MET A 47 -21.04 9.17 2.59
N LEU A 48 -20.94 7.93 2.12
CA LEU A 48 -21.83 6.85 2.50
C LEU A 48 -21.68 6.45 3.98
N ALA A 49 -20.45 6.43 4.48
CA ALA A 49 -20.15 6.15 5.90
C ALA A 49 -20.58 7.26 6.85
N ALA A 50 -20.82 8.48 6.35
CA ALA A 50 -21.28 9.62 7.17
C ALA A 50 -22.76 9.56 7.57
N GLY A 51 -23.54 8.63 7.00
CA GLY A 51 -24.97 8.48 7.33
C GLY A 51 -25.69 7.40 6.52
N PRO A 52 -25.69 7.44 5.17
CA PRO A 52 -26.51 6.54 4.35
C PRO A 52 -26.29 5.04 4.62
N LEU A 53 -25.09 4.63 5.01
CA LEU A 53 -24.76 3.23 5.35
C LEU A 53 -24.75 2.93 6.86
N HIS A 54 -25.14 3.86 7.75
CA HIS A 54 -25.29 3.55 9.19
C HIS A 54 -26.22 2.37 9.45
N PRO A 55 -27.36 2.19 8.74
CA PRO A 55 -28.18 1.00 8.94
C PRO A 55 -27.44 -0.31 8.66
N VAL A 56 -26.57 -0.34 7.65
CA VAL A 56 -25.74 -1.52 7.33
C VAL A 56 -24.66 -1.75 8.40
N ASP A 57 -23.98 -0.68 8.83
CA ASP A 57 -22.99 -0.74 9.88
C ASP A 57 -23.59 -1.24 11.19
N ASN A 58 -24.74 -0.69 11.60
CA ASN A 58 -25.46 -1.10 12.82
C ASN A 58 -25.92 -2.54 12.73
N PHE A 59 -26.58 -2.92 11.61
CA PHE A 59 -27.03 -4.28 11.38
C PHE A 59 -25.90 -5.30 11.55
N LEU A 60 -24.77 -5.06 10.87
CA LEU A 60 -23.62 -5.97 10.96
C LEU A 60 -22.96 -5.96 12.34
N ASN A 61 -22.97 -4.80 13.03
CA ASN A 61 -22.40 -4.66 14.36
C ASN A 61 -23.29 -5.30 15.45
N GLU A 62 -24.59 -5.43 15.20
CA GLU A 62 -25.56 -6.02 16.14
C GLU A 62 -25.80 -7.53 15.92
N LEU A 63 -25.20 -8.11 14.87
CA LEU A 63 -25.32 -9.55 14.62
C LEU A 63 -24.87 -10.36 15.85
N PRO A 64 -25.57 -11.48 16.16
CA PRO A 64 -25.17 -12.36 17.26
C PRO A 64 -23.72 -12.80 17.14
N ARG A 65 -23.02 -12.90 18.26
CA ARG A 65 -21.62 -13.35 18.36
C ARG A 65 -21.56 -14.73 19.01
N PRO A 66 -21.92 -15.81 18.28
CA PRO A 66 -21.86 -17.15 18.83
C PRO A 66 -20.40 -17.47 19.21
N TYR A 67 -20.21 -18.17 20.31
CA TYR A 67 -18.90 -18.59 20.80
C TYR A 67 -17.95 -17.43 21.15
N TRP A 68 -18.46 -16.25 21.55
CA TRP A 68 -17.66 -15.06 21.86
C TRP A 68 -16.51 -15.37 22.81
N ASP A 69 -16.79 -16.02 23.93
CA ASP A 69 -15.78 -16.32 24.96
C ASP A 69 -14.68 -17.27 24.48
N THR A 70 -15.01 -18.14 23.51
CA THR A 70 -14.08 -19.13 22.96
C THR A 70 -13.28 -18.57 21.78
N LEU A 71 -13.91 -17.77 20.91
CA LEU A 71 -13.32 -17.36 19.64
C LEU A 71 -12.62 -16.00 19.71
N ARG A 72 -12.96 -15.14 20.68
CA ARG A 72 -12.41 -13.78 20.76
C ARG A 72 -10.88 -13.77 20.78
N GLU A 73 -10.27 -14.50 21.71
CA GLU A 73 -8.80 -14.50 21.83
C GLU A 73 -8.09 -15.14 20.63
N PRO A 74 -8.48 -16.32 20.13
CA PRO A 74 -7.90 -16.88 18.92
C PRO A 74 -8.03 -15.98 17.70
N MET A 75 -9.14 -15.26 17.54
CA MET A 75 -9.33 -14.33 16.42
C MET A 75 -8.43 -13.11 16.50
N ILE A 76 -8.17 -12.58 17.70
CA ILE A 76 -7.20 -11.50 17.91
C ILE A 76 -5.78 -11.99 17.61
N LEU A 77 -5.42 -13.18 18.09
CA LEU A 77 -4.05 -13.69 17.98
C LEU A 77 -3.65 -14.06 16.56
N TRP A 78 -4.55 -14.58 15.74
CA TRP A 78 -4.22 -15.10 14.42
C TRP A 78 -4.77 -14.26 13.27
N PRO A 79 -6.10 -14.21 13.01
CA PRO A 79 -6.59 -13.55 11.81
C PRO A 79 -6.40 -12.02 11.85
N ASP A 80 -6.63 -11.39 13.01
CA ASP A 80 -6.46 -9.94 13.15
C ASP A 80 -5.00 -9.52 13.00
N THR A 81 -4.09 -10.32 13.59
CA THR A 81 -2.66 -10.05 13.53
C THR A 81 -2.09 -10.15 12.11
N VAL A 82 -2.62 -11.01 11.24
CA VAL A 82 -2.13 -11.16 9.87
C VAL A 82 -2.22 -9.86 9.07
N ALA A 83 -3.32 -9.11 9.18
CA ALA A 83 -3.44 -7.80 8.53
C ALA A 83 -2.93 -6.64 9.37
N SER A 84 -2.43 -6.92 10.58
CA SER A 84 -1.78 -5.91 11.40
C SER A 84 -0.41 -5.52 10.83
N ARG A 85 0.06 -4.33 11.20
CA ARG A 85 1.41 -3.88 10.85
C ARG A 85 2.51 -4.77 11.42
N ALA A 86 2.24 -5.44 12.53
CA ALA A 86 3.21 -6.32 13.20
C ALA A 86 3.63 -7.51 12.32
N VAL A 87 2.75 -8.02 11.46
CA VAL A 87 3.05 -9.12 10.53
C VAL A 87 3.28 -8.60 9.11
N ALA A 88 2.42 -7.73 8.62
CA ALA A 88 2.46 -7.29 7.23
C ALA A 88 3.75 -6.51 6.89
N LEU A 89 4.25 -5.63 7.78
CA LEU A 89 5.49 -4.88 7.54
C LEU A 89 6.74 -5.76 7.51
N PRO A 90 6.96 -6.70 8.43
CA PRO A 90 8.05 -7.68 8.30
C PRO A 90 8.02 -8.46 6.99
N VAL A 91 6.84 -8.92 6.54
CA VAL A 91 6.70 -9.63 5.25
C VAL A 91 7.13 -8.75 4.09
N LEU A 92 6.67 -7.49 4.04
CA LEU A 92 7.10 -6.52 3.03
C LEU A 92 8.60 -6.23 3.15
N GLY A 93 9.10 -6.01 4.37
CA GLY A 93 10.50 -5.72 4.64
C GLY A 93 11.43 -6.83 4.15
N VAL A 94 11.16 -8.08 4.52
CA VAL A 94 11.92 -9.25 4.07
C VAL A 94 11.88 -9.36 2.54
N THR A 95 10.69 -9.22 1.93
CA THR A 95 10.55 -9.28 0.46
C THR A 95 11.35 -8.17 -0.22
N ALA A 96 11.23 -6.93 0.26
CA ALA A 96 11.93 -5.79 -0.32
C ALA A 96 13.45 -5.90 -0.16
N LEU A 97 13.93 -6.32 1.01
CA LEU A 97 15.36 -6.53 1.27
C LEU A 97 15.94 -7.65 0.40
N GLN A 98 15.24 -8.78 0.27
CA GLN A 98 15.68 -9.90 -0.55
C GLN A 98 15.77 -9.50 -2.04
N LEU A 99 14.76 -8.82 -2.56
CA LEU A 99 14.76 -8.33 -3.93
C LEU A 99 15.83 -7.24 -4.14
N ALA A 100 16.02 -6.35 -3.18
CA ALA A 100 17.07 -5.34 -3.22
C ALA A 100 18.47 -5.97 -3.25
N TYR A 101 18.70 -7.00 -2.45
CA TYR A 101 19.96 -7.75 -2.42
C TYR A 101 20.23 -8.46 -3.75
N TRP A 102 19.24 -9.18 -4.31
CA TRP A 102 19.42 -9.90 -5.58
C TRP A 102 19.62 -8.99 -6.79
N HIS A 103 18.96 -7.84 -6.79
CA HIS A 103 19.05 -6.86 -7.89
C HIS A 103 20.09 -5.76 -7.65
N ARG A 104 20.81 -5.81 -6.51
CA ARG A 104 21.75 -4.76 -6.11
C ARG A 104 21.16 -3.36 -6.27
N SER A 105 19.93 -3.16 -5.81
CA SER A 105 19.16 -1.93 -6.00
C SER A 105 18.33 -1.59 -4.78
N TRP A 106 18.39 -0.32 -4.32
CA TRP A 106 17.54 0.19 -3.25
C TRP A 106 16.06 0.35 -3.66
N ARG A 107 15.76 0.26 -4.93
CA ARG A 107 14.42 0.56 -5.47
C ARG A 107 13.28 -0.21 -4.82
N PRO A 108 13.35 -1.54 -4.57
CA PRO A 108 12.30 -2.27 -3.86
C PRO A 108 12.02 -1.72 -2.47
N ILE A 109 13.06 -1.34 -1.72
CA ILE A 109 12.95 -0.79 -0.37
C ILE A 109 12.29 0.59 -0.41
N VAL A 110 12.75 1.48 -1.30
CA VAL A 110 12.21 2.83 -1.45
C VAL A 110 10.73 2.78 -1.84
N LEU A 111 10.34 1.91 -2.79
CA LEU A 111 8.95 1.75 -3.20
C LEU A 111 8.07 1.24 -2.06
N GLY A 112 8.55 0.26 -1.29
CA GLY A 112 7.88 -0.22 -0.09
C GLY A 112 7.68 0.90 0.93
N ALA A 113 8.74 1.65 1.24
CA ALA A 113 8.69 2.74 2.21
C ALA A 113 7.75 3.87 1.77
N VAL A 114 7.86 4.33 0.51
CA VAL A 114 6.99 5.40 -0.05
C VAL A 114 5.52 4.98 0.00
N GLY A 115 5.21 3.74 -0.39
CA GLY A 115 3.83 3.24 -0.36
C GLY A 115 3.27 3.21 1.06
N VAL A 116 4.03 2.67 2.02
CA VAL A 116 3.62 2.57 3.43
C VAL A 116 3.46 3.96 4.05
N VAL A 117 4.45 4.84 3.89
CA VAL A 117 4.39 6.21 4.44
C VAL A 117 3.23 6.99 3.83
N GLY A 118 3.04 6.93 2.51
CA GLY A 118 1.94 7.60 1.83
C GLY A 118 0.57 7.12 2.32
N MET A 119 0.37 5.82 2.47
CA MET A 119 -0.88 5.26 3.02
C MET A 119 -1.09 5.66 4.47
N MET A 120 -0.05 5.54 5.31
CA MET A 120 -0.15 5.92 6.73
C MET A 120 -0.51 7.40 6.88
N SER A 121 0.09 8.27 6.07
CA SER A 121 -0.23 9.71 6.06
C SER A 121 -1.69 9.94 5.66
N LEU A 122 -2.16 9.32 4.56
CA LEU A 122 -3.54 9.43 4.10
C LEU A 122 -4.53 8.97 5.17
N VAL A 123 -4.35 7.76 5.70
CA VAL A 123 -5.23 7.19 6.73
C VAL A 123 -5.20 8.04 8.01
N SER A 124 -4.03 8.52 8.46
CA SER A 124 -3.91 9.36 9.66
C SER A 124 -4.61 10.70 9.49
N VAL A 125 -4.43 11.36 8.35
CA VAL A 125 -5.12 12.62 8.04
C VAL A 125 -6.63 12.42 8.05
N MET A 126 -7.13 11.37 7.41
CA MET A 126 -8.57 11.06 7.41
C MET A 126 -9.10 10.77 8.82
N LYS A 127 -8.36 10.00 9.62
CA LYS A 127 -8.72 9.71 11.01
C LYS A 127 -8.88 10.97 11.86
N LEU A 128 -7.91 11.86 11.75
CA LEU A 128 -7.89 13.13 12.49
C LEU A 128 -8.94 14.14 11.98
N ALA A 129 -9.23 14.12 10.69
CA ALA A 129 -10.23 15.02 10.11
C ALA A 129 -11.66 14.56 10.39
N ILE A 130 -11.91 13.24 10.38
CA ILE A 130 -13.26 12.68 10.45
C ILE A 130 -13.68 12.33 11.88
N ASN A 131 -12.77 11.87 12.73
CA ASN A 131 -13.02 11.54 14.14
C ASN A 131 -14.29 10.67 14.32
N ARG A 132 -14.37 9.54 13.60
CA ARG A 132 -15.52 8.62 13.66
C ARG A 132 -15.50 7.79 14.95
N GLY A 133 -16.69 7.60 15.56
CA GLY A 133 -16.88 6.75 16.73
C GLY A 133 -16.52 5.28 16.48
N HIS A 134 -16.01 4.60 17.52
CA HIS A 134 -15.63 3.18 17.43
C HIS A 134 -16.84 2.26 17.44
N ALA A 135 -16.78 1.15 16.70
CA ALA A 135 -17.84 0.13 16.63
C ALA A 135 -18.20 -0.46 18.00
N LYS A 136 -17.23 -0.61 18.90
CA LYS A 136 -17.44 -1.05 20.30
C LYS A 136 -18.32 -0.12 21.14
N ASN A 137 -18.44 1.15 20.75
CA ASN A 137 -19.26 2.15 21.42
C ASN A 137 -20.66 2.29 20.81
N PHE A 138 -20.97 1.50 19.78
CA PHE A 138 -22.26 1.48 19.08
C PHE A 138 -22.71 2.86 18.55
N ASN A 139 -21.74 3.74 18.26
CA ASN A 139 -22.00 5.05 17.67
C ASN A 139 -21.17 5.23 16.38
N PRO A 140 -21.78 5.16 15.20
CA PRO A 140 -21.12 5.29 13.92
C PRO A 140 -20.90 6.74 13.44
N ASP A 141 -21.28 7.75 14.24
CA ASP A 141 -21.26 9.14 13.82
C ASP A 141 -19.85 9.67 13.58
N PHE A 142 -19.76 10.65 12.68
CA PHE A 142 -18.57 11.42 12.41
C PHE A 142 -18.47 12.61 13.37
N PHE A 143 -17.26 13.16 13.48
CA PHE A 143 -16.96 14.35 14.28
C PHE A 143 -17.23 14.20 15.79
N MET A 144 -17.04 12.99 16.30
CA MET A 144 -17.20 12.66 17.73
C MET A 144 -16.12 13.25 18.65
N GLY A 145 -15.21 14.05 18.10
CA GLY A 145 -14.11 14.67 18.84
C GLY A 145 -12.84 13.80 18.96
N PRO A 146 -11.79 14.36 19.56
CA PRO A 146 -10.47 13.72 19.63
C PRO A 146 -10.51 12.33 20.26
N GLY A 147 -9.72 11.39 19.72
CA GLY A 147 -9.66 10.00 20.19
C GLY A 147 -10.60 9.04 19.49
N ASN A 148 -11.60 9.54 18.74
CA ASN A 148 -12.49 8.73 17.92
C ASN A 148 -11.89 8.56 16.51
N VAL A 149 -11.09 7.53 16.28
CA VAL A 149 -10.26 7.36 15.09
C VAL A 149 -10.56 6.06 14.36
N ALA A 150 -11.84 5.67 14.30
CA ALA A 150 -12.23 4.42 13.65
C ALA A 150 -12.07 4.44 12.14
N PHE A 151 -12.42 5.55 11.47
CA PHE A 151 -12.46 5.69 10.02
C PHE A 151 -11.23 6.40 9.43
N PRO A 152 -10.67 5.91 8.33
CA PRO A 152 -10.87 4.58 7.76
C PRO A 152 -10.08 3.51 8.51
N SER A 153 -10.39 2.23 8.28
CA SER A 153 -9.70 1.12 8.93
C SER A 153 -8.25 1.01 8.47
N GLY A 154 -7.31 1.02 9.43
CA GLY A 154 -5.91 0.73 9.17
C GLY A 154 -5.65 -0.73 8.75
N HIS A 155 -6.39 -1.70 9.30
CA HIS A 155 -6.30 -3.11 8.93
C HIS A 155 -6.76 -3.35 7.50
N GLY A 156 -7.90 -2.77 7.09
CA GLY A 156 -8.35 -2.83 5.70
C GLY A 156 -7.33 -2.23 4.73
N ALA A 157 -6.75 -1.06 5.08
CA ALA A 157 -5.73 -0.42 4.26
C ALA A 157 -4.44 -1.27 4.16
N ASN A 158 -3.97 -1.84 5.28
CA ASN A 158 -2.78 -2.70 5.31
C ASN A 158 -2.94 -3.96 4.48
N ALA A 159 -4.10 -4.64 4.57
CA ALA A 159 -4.37 -5.86 3.83
C ALA A 159 -4.21 -5.65 2.31
N ILE A 160 -4.66 -4.53 1.78
CA ILE A 160 -4.56 -4.24 0.35
C ILE A 160 -3.21 -3.63 -0.02
N LEU A 161 -2.73 -2.60 0.71
CA LEU A 161 -1.48 -1.95 0.35
C LEU A 161 -0.28 -2.85 0.57
N ILE A 162 -0.08 -3.37 1.79
CA ILE A 162 1.19 -3.99 2.15
C ILE A 162 1.36 -5.30 1.40
N TYR A 163 0.34 -6.16 1.39
CA TYR A 163 0.39 -7.40 0.61
C TYR A 163 0.32 -7.14 -0.90
N GLY A 164 -0.37 -6.08 -1.33
CA GLY A 164 -0.35 -5.62 -2.72
C GLY A 164 1.03 -5.14 -3.15
N LEU A 165 1.79 -4.44 -2.28
CA LEU A 165 3.18 -4.07 -2.53
C LEU A 165 4.08 -5.30 -2.63
N VAL A 166 3.92 -6.29 -1.74
CA VAL A 166 4.65 -7.57 -1.83
C VAL A 166 4.44 -8.20 -3.20
N LEU A 167 3.18 -8.33 -3.63
CA LEU A 167 2.84 -8.87 -4.95
C LEU A 167 3.43 -8.02 -6.08
N PHE A 168 3.29 -6.70 -6.00
CA PHE A 168 3.85 -5.77 -6.99
C PHE A 168 5.36 -5.90 -7.12
N LEU A 169 6.09 -5.95 -6.00
CA LEU A 169 7.55 -6.10 -5.99
C LEU A 169 7.97 -7.46 -6.58
N ILE A 170 7.25 -8.54 -6.28
CA ILE A 170 7.48 -9.87 -6.87
C ILE A 170 7.25 -9.84 -8.39
N ILE A 171 6.21 -9.18 -8.87
CA ILE A 171 5.94 -9.04 -10.32
C ILE A 171 7.01 -8.18 -10.99
N ARG A 172 7.41 -7.10 -10.35
CA ARG A 172 8.28 -6.07 -10.93
C ARG A 172 9.74 -6.49 -10.95
N PHE A 173 10.21 -7.17 -9.93
CA PHE A 173 11.61 -7.54 -9.72
C PHE A 173 11.83 -9.05 -9.66
N GLY A 174 10.82 -9.85 -9.44
CA GLY A 174 10.91 -11.29 -9.41
C GLY A 174 10.65 -11.95 -10.76
N ALA A 175 10.92 -13.26 -10.83
CA ALA A 175 10.61 -14.10 -11.98
C ALA A 175 9.45 -15.06 -11.69
N ALA A 176 8.43 -14.59 -10.97
CA ALA A 176 7.33 -15.45 -10.56
C ALA A 176 6.44 -15.85 -11.73
N ARG A 177 6.08 -17.14 -11.77
CA ARG A 177 5.19 -17.69 -12.81
C ARG A 177 3.76 -17.16 -12.67
N PRO A 178 3.00 -16.97 -13.76
CA PRO A 178 1.65 -16.39 -13.73
C PRO A 178 0.68 -17.08 -12.75
N HIS A 179 0.78 -18.39 -12.59
CA HIS A 179 -0.07 -19.13 -11.66
C HIS A 179 0.24 -18.81 -10.18
N ILE A 180 1.52 -18.53 -9.84
CA ILE A 180 1.93 -18.10 -8.50
C ILE A 180 1.38 -16.69 -8.23
N ILE A 181 1.54 -15.77 -9.18
CA ILE A 181 1.00 -14.40 -9.09
C ILE A 181 -0.51 -14.44 -8.81
N ARG A 182 -1.24 -15.28 -9.56
CA ARG A 182 -2.68 -15.43 -9.38
C ARG A 182 -3.05 -16.01 -8.01
N ARG A 183 -2.31 -17.02 -7.52
CA ARG A 183 -2.52 -17.57 -6.18
C ARG A 183 -2.28 -16.52 -5.09
N LEU A 184 -1.20 -15.76 -5.18
CA LEU A 184 -0.90 -14.67 -4.25
C LEU A 184 -2.00 -13.60 -4.26
N ALA A 185 -2.52 -13.23 -5.45
CA ALA A 185 -3.64 -12.30 -5.55
C ALA A 185 -4.90 -12.83 -4.84
N TYR A 186 -5.24 -14.11 -5.00
CA TYR A 186 -6.35 -14.73 -4.25
C TYR A 186 -6.09 -14.77 -2.75
N CYS A 187 -4.85 -15.02 -2.31
CA CYS A 187 -4.50 -14.94 -0.89
C CYS A 187 -4.73 -13.54 -0.32
N ILE A 188 -4.37 -12.48 -1.06
CA ILE A 188 -4.61 -11.10 -0.63
C ILE A 188 -6.10 -10.82 -0.45
N VAL A 189 -6.93 -11.25 -1.42
CA VAL A 189 -8.39 -11.14 -1.30
C VAL A 189 -8.90 -11.93 -0.09
N GLY A 190 -8.43 -13.15 0.11
CA GLY A 190 -8.77 -13.97 1.27
C GLY A 190 -8.41 -13.31 2.60
N ILE A 191 -7.21 -12.73 2.71
CA ILE A 191 -6.77 -11.98 3.90
C ILE A 191 -7.68 -10.78 4.15
N ALA A 192 -8.00 -10.00 3.11
CA ALA A 192 -8.85 -8.82 3.24
C ALA A 192 -10.28 -9.19 3.69
N LEU A 193 -10.86 -10.26 3.13
CA LEU A 193 -12.17 -10.77 3.53
C LEU A 193 -12.18 -11.31 4.96
N LEU A 194 -11.21 -12.16 5.29
CA LEU A 194 -11.09 -12.73 6.63
C LEU A 194 -10.91 -11.63 7.67
N GLN A 195 -10.02 -10.67 7.41
CA GLN A 195 -9.81 -9.50 8.26
C GLN A 195 -11.09 -8.69 8.47
N SER A 196 -11.89 -8.51 7.42
CA SER A 196 -13.16 -7.78 7.52
C SER A 196 -14.15 -8.50 8.43
N ILE A 197 -14.31 -9.81 8.24
CA ILE A 197 -15.19 -10.63 9.07
C ILE A 197 -14.76 -10.58 10.54
N VAL A 198 -13.46 -10.76 10.79
CA VAL A 198 -12.90 -10.75 12.15
C VAL A 198 -13.04 -9.38 12.80
N SER A 199 -12.73 -8.30 12.11
CA SER A 199 -12.85 -6.94 12.65
C SER A 199 -14.30 -6.56 12.99
N ILE A 200 -15.28 -7.00 12.20
CA ILE A 200 -16.70 -6.80 12.50
C ILE A 200 -17.09 -7.66 13.69
N TYR A 201 -16.70 -8.93 13.71
CA TYR A 201 -17.00 -9.86 14.81
C TYR A 201 -16.47 -9.33 16.15
N LEU A 202 -15.26 -8.77 16.16
CA LEU A 202 -14.58 -8.24 17.36
C LEU A 202 -15.02 -6.81 17.74
N HIS A 203 -15.96 -6.18 17.02
CA HIS A 203 -16.35 -4.78 17.19
C HIS A 203 -15.19 -3.78 17.06
N PHE A 204 -14.14 -4.11 16.30
CA PHE A 204 -13.01 -3.21 16.11
C PHE A 204 -13.30 -2.11 15.11
N HIS A 205 -14.03 -2.45 14.05
CA HIS A 205 -14.35 -1.53 12.95
C HIS A 205 -15.77 -1.72 12.44
N TRP A 206 -16.35 -0.65 11.94
CA TRP A 206 -17.55 -0.68 11.13
C TRP A 206 -17.24 -1.29 9.75
N PHE A 207 -18.24 -1.86 9.11
CA PHE A 207 -18.08 -2.39 7.74
C PHE A 207 -17.58 -1.33 6.77
N THR A 208 -18.16 -0.12 6.84
CA THR A 208 -17.77 0.99 5.96
C THR A 208 -16.34 1.49 6.24
N ASP A 209 -15.83 1.39 7.48
CA ASP A 209 -14.42 1.69 7.79
C ASP A 209 -13.47 0.77 7.01
N LEU A 210 -13.81 -0.53 6.99
CA LEU A 210 -13.01 -1.56 6.32
C LEU A 210 -13.00 -1.35 4.82
N MET A 211 -14.17 -1.10 4.22
CA MET A 211 -14.30 -0.82 2.78
C MET A 211 -13.50 0.43 2.39
N ALA A 212 -13.66 1.54 3.13
CA ALA A 212 -12.91 2.76 2.89
C ALA A 212 -11.40 2.53 3.08
N GLY A 213 -11.00 1.75 4.09
CA GLY A 213 -9.60 1.37 4.32
C GLY A 213 -9.01 0.61 3.14
N MET A 214 -9.72 -0.41 2.61
CA MET A 214 -9.27 -1.16 1.44
C MET A 214 -9.11 -0.28 0.20
N VAL A 215 -10.06 0.63 -0.04
CA VAL A 215 -9.99 1.60 -1.15
C VAL A 215 -8.80 2.54 -0.97
N ALA A 216 -8.56 3.06 0.24
CA ALA A 216 -7.41 3.90 0.55
C ALA A 216 -6.09 3.16 0.34
N GLY A 217 -6.01 1.89 0.76
CA GLY A 217 -4.86 1.01 0.49
C GLY A 217 -4.62 0.78 -0.99
N GLY A 218 -5.69 0.53 -1.75
CA GLY A 218 -5.65 0.38 -3.21
C GLY A 218 -5.20 1.66 -3.92
N PHE A 219 -5.68 2.81 -3.48
CA PHE A 219 -5.24 4.12 -3.99
C PHE A 219 -3.74 4.33 -3.76
N ALA A 220 -3.25 4.14 -2.54
CA ALA A 220 -1.84 4.29 -2.22
C ALA A 220 -0.96 3.30 -3.01
N LEU A 221 -1.41 2.05 -3.19
CA LEU A 221 -0.75 1.07 -4.03
C LEU A 221 -0.65 1.54 -5.49
N ARG A 222 -1.76 2.04 -6.05
CA ARG A 222 -1.78 2.54 -7.43
C ARG A 222 -0.86 3.73 -7.63
N VAL A 223 -0.85 4.68 -6.69
CA VAL A 223 0.07 5.82 -6.69
C VAL A 223 1.52 5.34 -6.67
N THR A 224 1.86 4.38 -5.81
CA THR A 224 3.22 3.82 -5.73
C THR A 224 3.64 3.14 -7.05
N ILE A 225 2.75 2.35 -7.66
CA ILE A 225 3.00 1.74 -8.99
C ILE A 225 3.21 2.82 -10.05
N ARG A 226 2.45 3.91 -9.99
CA ARG A 226 2.61 5.01 -10.95
C ARG A 226 3.94 5.73 -10.76
N LEU A 227 4.33 5.99 -9.52
CA LEU A 227 5.62 6.57 -9.18
C LEU A 227 6.79 5.71 -9.68
N ASP A 228 6.73 4.38 -9.49
CA ASP A 228 7.76 3.46 -10.02
C ASP A 228 7.97 3.63 -11.52
N ARG A 229 6.90 3.82 -12.29
CA ARG A 229 6.97 4.00 -13.75
C ARG A 229 7.57 5.35 -14.17
N MET A 230 7.51 6.35 -13.30
CA MET A 230 8.03 7.70 -13.56
C MET A 230 9.48 7.87 -13.13
N ILE A 231 9.93 7.09 -12.15
CA ILE A 231 11.30 7.16 -11.63
C ILE A 231 12.27 6.44 -12.58
N PRO A 232 13.32 7.11 -13.07
CA PRO A 232 14.32 6.51 -13.94
C PRO A 232 15.05 5.35 -13.27
N SER A 233 15.26 4.25 -14.00
CA SER A 233 15.84 3.01 -13.44
C SER A 233 17.34 3.12 -13.13
N GLY A 234 18.09 3.96 -13.85
CA GLY A 234 19.55 3.96 -13.84
C GLY A 234 20.26 4.48 -12.59
N ARG A 235 19.59 5.31 -11.76
CA ARG A 235 20.26 5.91 -10.60
C ARG A 235 20.12 5.15 -9.27
N THR A 236 19.16 4.26 -9.16
CA THR A 236 18.90 3.51 -7.92
C THR A 236 19.91 2.39 -7.67
N THR A 237 20.65 1.98 -8.70
CA THR A 237 21.71 0.98 -8.58
C THR A 237 23.03 1.55 -8.06
N GLN A 238 23.31 2.85 -8.33
CA GLN A 238 24.55 3.50 -7.93
C GLN A 238 24.71 3.70 -6.41
N TRP A 239 23.66 3.53 -5.64
CA TRP A 239 23.67 3.72 -4.18
C TRP A 239 23.74 2.40 -3.41
N TRP A 240 23.97 1.29 -4.10
CA TRP A 240 24.11 0.01 -3.42
C TRP A 240 25.48 -0.07 -2.75
N PRO A 241 25.57 -0.33 -1.44
CA PRO A 241 26.80 -0.22 -0.68
C PRO A 241 27.89 -1.23 -1.10
N TRP A 242 27.53 -2.28 -1.82
CA TRP A 242 28.48 -3.28 -2.33
C TRP A 242 28.74 -3.15 -3.84
N TYR A 243 28.40 -2.02 -4.44
CA TYR A 243 28.68 -1.76 -5.83
C TYR A 243 30.15 -1.37 -5.98
N GLY A 244 31.01 -2.31 -6.41
CA GLY A 244 32.39 -2.04 -6.74
C GLY A 244 32.53 -1.38 -8.11
N GLU A 245 33.49 -0.47 -8.30
CA GLU A 245 33.79 0.20 -9.57
C GLU A 245 34.13 -0.75 -10.74
N GLY A 246 34.33 -2.05 -10.45
CA GLY A 246 34.69 -3.08 -11.43
C GLY A 246 33.53 -3.93 -11.97
N ASP A 247 32.33 -3.84 -11.39
CA ASP A 247 31.18 -4.63 -11.84
C ASP A 247 30.46 -3.92 -13.01
N GLY A 248 31.15 -3.80 -14.13
CA GLY A 248 30.58 -3.32 -15.39
C GLY A 248 29.37 -4.16 -15.78
N ALA A 249 28.25 -3.46 -16.07
CA ALA A 249 27.06 -3.89 -16.75
C ALA A 249 26.65 -5.36 -16.50
N LEU A 250 25.63 -5.57 -15.66
CA LEU A 250 24.91 -6.85 -15.68
C LEU A 250 24.45 -7.14 -17.10
N PRO A 251 24.68 -8.37 -17.63
CA PRO A 251 24.17 -8.75 -18.93
C PRO A 251 22.66 -8.57 -18.96
N ALA A 252 22.15 -7.91 -20.01
CA ALA A 252 20.74 -7.89 -20.31
C ALA A 252 20.26 -9.34 -20.35
N ARG A 253 19.30 -9.68 -19.50
CA ARG A 253 18.60 -10.96 -19.61
C ARG A 253 17.56 -10.80 -20.71
N ASP A 254 17.82 -11.47 -21.84
CA ASP A 254 16.85 -11.72 -22.90
C ASP A 254 15.59 -12.43 -22.37
#